data_8d9a6a8142b07e56a49cb14b30f21507
#
_entry.id   8d9a6a8142b07e56a49cb14b30f21507
#
_cell.length_a   1.000
_cell.length_b   1.000
_cell.length_c   1.000
_cell.angle_alpha   90.00
_cell.angle_beta   90.00
_cell.angle_gamma   90.00
#
_symmetry.space_group_name_H-M   'P 1'
#
loop_
_entity.id
_entity.type
_entity.pdbx_description
1 polymer ?
#
loop_
_entity_poly.entity_id
_entity_poly.type
_entity_poly.pdbx_seq_one_letter_code
_entity_poly.pdbx_strand_id
1 'polypeptide(L)'
;MKRINISMSPPRVLTLSFIVLSIVGTCLLKLPIATTTSISWLDALFTTVSACTVTGLGVVDTGKVFTLFGQCVILTLIQVGGLGIMSFAVLIAIMLGRKIGLQNRILLQQALNQTNIGGVIRLAKALFLFSFTVECIATLFLSFEWVPKYGIAKGLYYSFFHSISAFNNAGFSVWSDNLMSHSHSILVNLVISSLIILGGIGFTVIVDIKRKKNFKNLTLHSKLMLSSTLIVNIIATVFIFIFEFHNSLSMRGFTPFEEGMAAYFQAISTRTAGFNTVDISALSKPSLLLMMLLMFIGAGSASTGGGIKLTTFLIMFFGVFKFLQEQDDIVVFKKSIKDTLIVKSLTITIISISFIFFAILILSITERVPLLMSAFEVFSAFGTVGLSMNLTPHLTMIGKAIIIFMMFFGKMGPLTLAFSFARKKNRKIKYPNEDILTG
;
A
#
# COMPACT_ATOMS: atom_id res chain seq x y z
N MET A 1 -7.84 20.30 39.40
CA MET A 1 -7.90 19.19 38.44
C MET A 1 -6.53 19.03 37.77
N LYS A 2 -5.71 18.07 38.18
CA LYS A 2 -4.44 17.73 37.51
C LYS A 2 -4.77 17.19 36.10
N ARG A 3 -4.45 17.95 35.06
CA ARG A 3 -4.43 17.40 33.68
C ARG A 3 -3.38 16.30 33.66
N ILE A 4 -3.83 15.06 33.58
CA ILE A 4 -2.96 13.93 33.31
C ILE A 4 -2.42 14.13 31.88
N ASN A 5 -1.24 14.76 31.76
CA ASN A 5 -0.52 14.85 30.49
C ASN A 5 0.05 13.45 30.19
N ILE A 6 -0.78 12.55 29.70
CA ILE A 6 -0.33 11.30 29.09
C ILE A 6 0.30 11.72 27.75
N SER A 7 1.61 11.98 27.76
CA SER A 7 2.38 12.19 26.55
C SER A 7 2.51 10.84 25.84
N MET A 8 1.49 10.45 25.07
CA MET A 8 1.55 9.25 24.24
C MET A 8 2.66 9.39 23.21
N SER A 9 3.46 8.34 23.03
CA SER A 9 4.46 8.32 21.96
C SER A 9 3.78 8.41 20.60
N PRO A 10 4.35 9.11 19.60
CA PRO A 10 3.74 9.26 18.28
C PRO A 10 3.34 7.95 17.58
N PRO A 11 4.11 6.84 17.67
CA PRO A 11 3.66 5.56 17.15
C PRO A 11 2.36 5.07 17.77
N ARG A 12 2.16 5.26 19.10
CA ARG A 12 0.92 4.87 19.79
C ARG A 12 -0.28 5.69 19.31
N VAL A 13 -0.09 7.00 19.11
CA VAL A 13 -1.15 7.87 18.60
C VAL A 13 -1.57 7.42 17.20
N LEU A 14 -0.62 7.11 16.31
CA LEU A 14 -0.91 6.60 14.97
C LEU A 14 -1.70 5.28 15.02
N THR A 15 -1.22 4.30 15.81
CA THR A 15 -1.90 3.01 15.98
C THR A 15 -3.34 3.19 16.51
N LEU A 16 -3.52 4.01 17.54
CA LEU A 16 -4.82 4.26 18.13
C LEU A 16 -5.77 4.96 17.13
N SER A 17 -5.26 5.91 16.35
CA SER A 17 -6.05 6.60 15.32
C SER A 17 -6.57 5.63 14.25
N PHE A 18 -5.76 4.64 13.83
CA PHE A 18 -6.19 3.59 12.92
C PHE A 18 -7.26 2.69 13.54
N ILE A 19 -7.10 2.29 14.78
CA ILE A 19 -8.09 1.46 15.50
C ILE A 19 -9.42 2.22 15.60
N VAL A 20 -9.40 3.48 16.01
CA VAL A 20 -10.60 4.31 16.11
C VAL A 20 -11.28 4.47 14.76
N LEU A 21 -10.50 4.77 13.70
CA LEU A 21 -11.04 4.87 12.34
C LEU A 21 -11.67 3.56 11.87
N SER A 22 -11.04 2.43 12.20
CA SER A 22 -11.57 1.10 11.87
C SER A 22 -12.89 0.80 12.60
N ILE A 23 -12.98 1.16 13.87
CA ILE A 23 -14.23 1.00 14.65
C ILE A 23 -15.35 1.88 14.06
N VAL A 24 -15.07 3.16 13.82
CA VAL A 24 -16.06 4.10 13.26
C VAL A 24 -16.52 3.64 11.87
N GLY A 25 -15.59 3.25 10.99
CA GLY A 25 -15.93 2.73 9.67
C GLY A 25 -16.76 1.46 9.72
N THR A 26 -16.45 0.53 10.64
CA THR A 26 -17.23 -0.70 10.84
C THR A 26 -18.66 -0.38 11.28
N CYS A 27 -18.84 0.53 12.22
CA CYS A 27 -20.16 0.98 12.65
C CYS A 27 -20.95 1.62 11.49
N LEU A 28 -20.30 2.45 10.66
CA LEU A 28 -20.95 3.08 9.51
C LEU A 28 -21.33 2.06 8.43
N LEU A 29 -20.48 1.08 8.13
CA LEU A 29 -20.78 0.03 7.15
C LEU A 29 -21.81 -0.98 7.65
N LYS A 30 -22.03 -1.06 8.97
CA LYS A 30 -23.05 -1.94 9.59
C LYS A 30 -24.44 -1.30 9.62
N LEU A 31 -24.56 -0.01 9.31
CA LEU A 31 -25.85 0.65 9.21
C LEU A 31 -26.72 0.01 8.11
N PRO A 32 -28.04 -0.17 8.32
CA PRO A 32 -28.93 -0.76 7.31
C PRO A 32 -28.94 -0.02 5.97
N ILE A 33 -28.67 1.29 5.99
CA ILE A 33 -28.59 2.11 4.77
C ILE A 33 -27.30 1.86 3.96
N ALA A 34 -26.25 1.26 4.57
CA ALA A 34 -24.96 1.07 3.94
C ALA A 34 -24.89 -0.20 3.09
N THR A 35 -25.76 -1.18 3.31
CA THR A 35 -25.71 -2.48 2.67
C THR A 35 -27.08 -2.89 2.10
N THR A 36 -27.06 -3.62 0.98
CA THR A 36 -28.26 -4.21 0.34
C THR A 36 -28.70 -5.51 1.01
N THR A 37 -27.72 -6.22 1.61
CA THR A 37 -27.89 -7.48 2.34
C THR A 37 -27.21 -7.39 3.68
N SER A 38 -27.67 -8.13 4.68
CA SER A 38 -27.02 -8.13 5.99
C SER A 38 -25.62 -8.76 5.91
N ILE A 39 -24.61 -8.06 6.40
CA ILE A 39 -23.23 -8.56 6.52
C ILE A 39 -22.90 -8.84 7.99
N SER A 40 -21.95 -9.73 8.26
CA SER A 40 -21.46 -9.96 9.63
C SER A 40 -20.64 -8.76 10.15
N TRP A 41 -20.52 -8.62 11.48
CA TRP A 41 -19.63 -7.61 12.09
C TRP A 41 -18.18 -7.79 11.67
N LEU A 42 -17.74 -9.05 11.49
CA LEU A 42 -16.39 -9.37 11.06
C LEU A 42 -16.15 -8.98 9.59
N ASP A 43 -17.13 -9.17 8.70
CA ASP A 43 -17.03 -8.76 7.30
C ASP A 43 -17.03 -7.24 7.15
N ALA A 44 -17.83 -6.53 7.95
CA ALA A 44 -17.80 -5.08 8.03
C ALA A 44 -16.44 -4.57 8.54
N LEU A 45 -15.86 -5.20 9.58
CA LEU A 45 -14.53 -4.86 10.08
C LEU A 45 -13.44 -5.17 9.05
N PHE A 46 -13.52 -6.32 8.37
CA PHE A 46 -12.58 -6.70 7.33
C PHE A 46 -12.55 -5.68 6.19
N THR A 47 -13.73 -5.33 5.66
CA THR A 47 -13.86 -4.33 4.58
C THR A 47 -13.38 -2.96 5.03
N THR A 48 -13.71 -2.55 6.25
CA THR A 48 -13.24 -1.28 6.83
C THR A 48 -11.72 -1.24 6.96
N VAL A 49 -11.11 -2.29 7.51
CA VAL A 49 -9.65 -2.35 7.66
C VAL A 49 -9.00 -2.39 6.29
N SER A 50 -9.51 -3.17 5.35
CA SER A 50 -9.03 -3.22 3.96
C SER A 50 -9.08 -1.84 3.31
N ALA A 51 -10.16 -1.07 3.48
CA ALA A 51 -10.30 0.29 2.98
C ALA A 51 -9.34 1.27 3.68
N CYS A 52 -9.27 1.26 5.01
CA CYS A 52 -8.39 2.14 5.79
C CYS A 52 -6.89 1.87 5.54
N THR A 53 -6.52 0.61 5.37
CA THR A 53 -5.14 0.21 5.05
C THR A 53 -4.84 0.31 3.56
N VAL A 54 -5.87 0.60 2.75
CA VAL A 54 -5.77 0.70 1.29
C VAL A 54 -5.23 -0.61 0.71
N THR A 55 -5.84 -1.72 1.09
CA THR A 55 -5.41 -3.05 0.67
C THR A 55 -6.21 -3.56 -0.53
N GLY A 56 -7.55 -3.50 -0.47
CA GLY A 56 -8.40 -3.97 -1.57
C GLY A 56 -8.86 -5.43 -1.48
N LEU A 57 -8.43 -6.20 -0.48
CA LEU A 57 -8.99 -7.53 -0.24
C LEU A 57 -10.45 -7.40 0.19
N GLY A 58 -11.34 -8.16 -0.44
CA GLY A 58 -12.78 -8.13 -0.19
C GLY A 58 -13.35 -9.50 0.16
N VAL A 59 -14.02 -9.61 1.31
CA VAL A 59 -14.81 -10.79 1.70
C VAL A 59 -16.22 -10.75 1.10
N VAL A 60 -16.65 -9.59 0.63
CA VAL A 60 -17.92 -9.36 -0.05
C VAL A 60 -17.70 -8.47 -1.29
N ASP A 61 -18.57 -8.60 -2.27
CA ASP A 61 -18.55 -7.78 -3.49
C ASP A 61 -18.96 -6.34 -3.19
N THR A 62 -18.04 -5.39 -3.46
CA THR A 62 -18.26 -3.98 -3.12
C THR A 62 -19.43 -3.38 -3.89
N GLY A 63 -19.60 -3.72 -5.16
CA GLY A 63 -20.63 -3.14 -6.00
C GLY A 63 -22.02 -3.72 -5.78
N LYS A 64 -22.12 -4.99 -5.33
CA LYS A 64 -23.40 -5.68 -5.13
C LYS A 64 -23.93 -5.53 -3.70
N VAL A 65 -23.02 -5.61 -2.72
CA VAL A 65 -23.41 -5.66 -1.30
C VAL A 65 -23.55 -4.27 -0.70
N PHE A 66 -22.71 -3.30 -1.11
CA PHE A 66 -22.78 -1.95 -0.55
C PHE A 66 -23.61 -1.02 -1.43
N THR A 67 -24.53 -0.30 -0.78
CA THR A 67 -25.28 0.80 -1.39
C THR A 67 -24.35 1.95 -1.76
N LEU A 68 -24.87 2.96 -2.48
CA LEU A 68 -24.09 4.18 -2.78
C LEU A 68 -23.53 4.83 -1.49
N PHE A 69 -24.30 4.83 -0.40
CA PHE A 69 -23.83 5.33 0.90
C PHE A 69 -22.66 4.49 1.43
N GLY A 70 -22.77 3.16 1.43
CA GLY A 70 -21.68 2.26 1.85
C GLY A 70 -20.42 2.43 1.00
N GLN A 71 -20.58 2.55 -0.31
CA GLN A 71 -19.47 2.81 -1.23
C GLN A 71 -18.81 4.17 -0.98
N CYS A 72 -19.57 5.23 -0.67
CA CYS A 72 -19.03 6.53 -0.26
C CYS A 72 -18.27 6.46 1.07
N VAL A 73 -18.74 5.66 2.03
CA VAL A 73 -17.99 5.40 3.27
C VAL A 73 -16.67 4.72 2.95
N ILE A 74 -16.66 3.68 2.11
CA ILE A 74 -15.43 2.98 1.66
C ILE A 74 -14.48 3.97 0.99
N LEU A 75 -14.94 4.80 0.05
CA LEU A 75 -14.11 5.84 -0.59
C LEU A 75 -13.49 6.81 0.40
N THR A 76 -14.27 7.25 1.39
CA THR A 76 -13.78 8.15 2.45
C THR A 76 -12.68 7.48 3.27
N LEU A 77 -12.87 6.20 3.64
CA LEU A 77 -11.87 5.42 4.37
C LEU A 77 -10.59 5.22 3.55
N ILE A 78 -10.72 4.95 2.25
CA ILE A 78 -9.59 4.86 1.30
C ILE A 78 -8.82 6.18 1.25
N GLN A 79 -9.51 7.31 1.09
CA GLN A 79 -8.87 8.62 0.99
C GLN A 79 -8.14 9.01 2.29
N VAL A 80 -8.78 8.78 3.45
CA VAL A 80 -8.17 9.03 4.76
C VAL A 80 -6.98 8.11 5.02
N GLY A 81 -7.11 6.84 4.69
CA GLY A 81 -6.06 5.83 4.85
C GLY A 81 -4.86 6.03 3.92
N GLY A 82 -5.12 6.37 2.64
CA GLY A 82 -4.10 6.57 1.61
C GLY A 82 -3.26 7.82 1.83
N LEU A 83 -3.89 8.96 2.06
CA LEU A 83 -3.18 10.22 2.35
C LEU A 83 -2.62 10.27 3.77
N GLY A 84 -2.98 9.31 4.61
CA GLY A 84 -2.56 9.18 5.99
C GLY A 84 -3.46 9.95 6.96
N ILE A 85 -3.92 9.26 7.99
CA ILE A 85 -4.89 9.77 8.97
C ILE A 85 -4.43 11.10 9.60
N MET A 86 -3.13 11.21 9.93
CA MET A 86 -2.59 12.44 10.55
C MET A 86 -2.55 13.62 9.58
N SER A 87 -2.26 13.36 8.31
CA SER A 87 -2.30 14.42 7.28
C SER A 87 -3.72 14.92 7.10
N PHE A 88 -4.69 14.01 7.11
CA PHE A 88 -6.10 14.33 6.99
C PHE A 88 -6.62 15.11 8.21
N ALA A 89 -6.30 14.67 9.42
CA ALA A 89 -6.66 15.37 10.66
C ALA A 89 -6.09 16.80 10.71
N VAL A 90 -4.84 16.98 10.27
CA VAL A 90 -4.21 18.29 10.17
C VAL A 90 -4.91 19.17 9.14
N LEU A 91 -5.30 18.61 7.98
CA LEU A 91 -6.05 19.36 6.98
C LEU A 91 -7.38 19.87 7.53
N ILE A 92 -8.17 18.99 8.16
CA ILE A 92 -9.45 19.38 8.79
C ILE A 92 -9.22 20.48 9.84
N ALA A 93 -8.19 20.36 10.69
CA ALA A 93 -7.85 21.36 11.68
C ALA A 93 -7.54 22.74 11.04
N ILE A 94 -6.83 22.73 9.89
CA ILE A 94 -6.54 23.97 9.12
C ILE A 94 -7.83 24.56 8.52
N MET A 95 -8.70 23.74 7.93
CA MET A 95 -9.97 24.18 7.36
C MET A 95 -10.88 24.81 8.42
N LEU A 96 -10.82 24.29 9.66
CA LEU A 96 -11.52 24.84 10.82
C LEU A 96 -10.81 26.07 11.44
N GLY A 97 -9.76 26.59 10.83
CA GLY A 97 -9.02 27.77 11.31
C GLY A 97 -8.17 27.53 12.57
N ARG A 98 -7.97 26.27 13.00
CA ARG A 98 -7.23 25.94 14.22
C ARG A 98 -5.71 26.05 14.00
N LYS A 99 -5.00 26.65 14.95
CA LYS A 99 -3.52 26.66 14.96
C LYS A 99 -2.97 25.27 15.32
N ILE A 100 -2.02 24.79 14.52
CA ILE A 100 -1.40 23.47 14.71
C ILE A 100 -0.20 23.63 15.64
N GLY A 101 -0.32 23.09 16.85
CA GLY A 101 0.74 23.07 17.87
C GLY A 101 1.92 22.16 17.51
N LEU A 102 3.02 22.28 18.26
CA LEU A 102 4.27 21.55 18.01
C LEU A 102 4.07 20.03 18.06
N GLN A 103 3.28 19.52 18.98
CA GLN A 103 2.99 18.07 19.11
C GLN A 103 2.36 17.50 17.83
N ASN A 104 1.34 18.18 17.27
CA ASN A 104 0.71 17.76 16.02
C ASN A 104 1.65 17.83 14.83
N ARG A 105 2.61 18.77 14.82
CA ARG A 105 3.66 18.83 13.78
C ARG A 105 4.63 17.67 13.88
N ILE A 106 5.01 17.24 15.10
CA ILE A 106 5.85 16.06 15.32
C ILE A 106 5.13 14.79 14.88
N LEU A 107 3.84 14.64 15.22
CA LEU A 107 3.01 13.53 14.76
C LEU A 107 2.93 13.47 13.23
N LEU A 108 2.69 14.62 12.60
CA LEU A 108 2.64 14.73 11.14
C LEU A 108 3.99 14.43 10.49
N GLN A 109 5.09 14.91 11.08
CA GLN A 109 6.45 14.62 10.64
C GLN A 109 6.71 13.11 10.59
N GLN A 110 6.34 12.39 11.64
CA GLN A 110 6.52 10.94 11.70
C GLN A 110 5.57 10.20 10.76
N ALA A 111 4.31 10.63 10.67
CA ALA A 111 3.34 10.04 9.73
C ALA A 111 3.80 10.17 8.27
N LEU A 112 4.40 11.32 7.91
CA LEU A 112 4.94 11.57 6.57
C LEU A 112 6.41 11.09 6.41
N ASN A 113 6.96 10.43 7.42
CA ASN A 113 8.34 9.93 7.44
C ASN A 113 9.37 11.00 7.07
N GLN A 114 9.18 12.23 7.60
CA GLN A 114 10.07 13.37 7.33
C GLN A 114 11.18 13.48 8.37
N THR A 115 12.35 13.97 7.95
CA THR A 115 13.50 14.21 8.86
C THR A 115 13.38 15.53 9.63
N ASN A 116 12.67 16.53 9.08
CA ASN A 116 12.53 17.87 9.65
C ASN A 116 11.06 18.25 9.93
N ILE A 117 10.81 18.96 11.03
CA ILE A 117 9.48 19.48 11.41
C ILE A 117 9.07 20.68 10.53
N GLY A 118 10.06 21.41 10.01
CA GLY A 118 9.83 22.59 9.18
C GLY A 118 9.17 22.25 7.85
N GLY A 119 8.07 22.94 7.53
CA GLY A 119 7.38 22.77 6.25
C GLY A 119 6.40 21.58 6.15
N VAL A 120 6.24 20.76 7.19
CA VAL A 120 5.38 19.56 7.18
C VAL A 120 3.92 19.89 6.88
N ILE A 121 3.42 21.03 7.39
CA ILE A 121 2.07 21.52 7.10
C ILE A 121 1.93 21.92 5.62
N ARG A 122 2.95 22.57 5.06
CA ARG A 122 2.96 22.93 3.64
C ARG A 122 2.97 21.69 2.76
N LEU A 123 3.75 20.68 3.17
CA LEU A 123 3.79 19.39 2.50
C LEU A 123 2.41 18.72 2.53
N ALA A 124 1.72 18.65 3.67
CA ALA A 124 0.39 18.07 3.78
C ALA A 124 -0.63 18.78 2.86
N LYS A 125 -0.65 20.13 2.86
CA LYS A 125 -1.51 20.90 1.93
C LYS A 125 -1.20 20.61 0.46
N ALA A 126 0.09 20.55 0.10
CA ALA A 126 0.51 20.24 -1.27
C ALA A 126 0.09 18.82 -1.69
N LEU A 127 0.14 17.88 -0.77
CA LEU A 127 -0.35 16.52 -0.94
C LEU A 127 -1.81 16.46 -1.31
N PHE A 128 -2.66 17.12 -0.52
CA PHE A 128 -4.11 17.13 -0.78
C PHE A 128 -4.45 17.78 -2.11
N LEU A 129 -3.84 18.94 -2.39
CA LEU A 129 -4.09 19.63 -3.66
C LEU A 129 -3.63 18.77 -4.85
N PHE A 130 -2.48 18.12 -4.72
CA PHE A 130 -1.95 17.23 -5.76
C PHE A 130 -2.85 16.02 -5.98
N SER A 131 -3.24 15.29 -4.89
CA SER A 131 -4.10 14.12 -5.02
C SER A 131 -5.43 14.47 -5.66
N PHE A 132 -6.11 15.49 -5.15
CA PHE A 132 -7.39 15.95 -5.68
C PHE A 132 -7.30 16.34 -7.16
N THR A 133 -6.25 17.09 -7.55
CA THR A 133 -6.05 17.48 -8.95
C THR A 133 -5.85 16.28 -9.86
N VAL A 134 -5.00 15.33 -9.45
CA VAL A 134 -4.72 14.12 -10.25
C VAL A 134 -5.95 13.22 -10.33
N GLU A 135 -6.68 13.04 -9.23
CA GLU A 135 -7.92 12.27 -9.18
C GLU A 135 -9.02 12.88 -10.08
N CYS A 136 -9.17 14.20 -10.09
CA CYS A 136 -10.11 14.90 -10.99
C CYS A 136 -9.72 14.73 -12.47
N ILE A 137 -8.45 14.89 -12.81
CA ILE A 137 -7.96 14.72 -14.18
C ILE A 137 -8.19 13.28 -14.64
N ALA A 138 -7.86 12.30 -13.81
CA ALA A 138 -8.07 10.89 -14.14
C ALA A 138 -9.56 10.54 -14.27
N THR A 139 -10.42 11.12 -13.42
CA THR A 139 -11.88 10.97 -13.55
C THR A 139 -12.36 11.45 -14.90
N LEU A 140 -11.86 12.58 -15.40
CA LEU A 140 -12.19 13.09 -16.73
C LEU A 140 -11.75 12.11 -17.84
N PHE A 141 -10.50 11.59 -17.75
CA PHE A 141 -10.03 10.63 -18.77
C PHE A 141 -10.83 9.32 -18.75
N LEU A 142 -11.11 8.76 -17.58
CA LEU A 142 -11.91 7.53 -17.47
C LEU A 142 -13.36 7.75 -17.90
N SER A 143 -13.90 8.95 -17.75
CA SER A 143 -15.26 9.27 -18.18
C SER A 143 -15.46 9.17 -19.70
N PHE A 144 -14.41 9.37 -20.51
CA PHE A 144 -14.49 9.15 -21.96
C PHE A 144 -14.78 7.69 -22.32
N GLU A 145 -14.35 6.73 -21.50
CA GLU A 145 -14.61 5.30 -21.72
C GLU A 145 -15.95 4.87 -21.11
N TRP A 146 -16.28 5.36 -19.90
CA TRP A 146 -17.37 4.81 -19.11
C TRP A 146 -18.70 5.57 -19.23
N VAL A 147 -18.68 6.87 -19.54
CA VAL A 147 -19.93 7.63 -19.79
C VAL A 147 -20.69 7.13 -21.00
N PRO A 148 -20.05 6.84 -22.16
CA PRO A 148 -20.76 6.26 -23.31
C PRO A 148 -21.36 4.89 -23.03
N LYS A 149 -20.73 4.07 -22.16
CA LYS A 149 -21.17 2.69 -21.85
C LYS A 149 -22.27 2.64 -20.77
N TYR A 150 -22.19 3.49 -19.76
CA TYR A 150 -23.04 3.40 -18.56
C TYR A 150 -23.96 4.60 -18.34
N GLY A 151 -23.89 5.61 -19.20
CA GLY A 151 -24.59 6.88 -19.05
C GLY A 151 -23.85 7.87 -18.14
N ILE A 152 -24.26 9.15 -18.18
CA ILE A 152 -23.53 10.25 -17.54
C ILE A 152 -23.37 10.02 -16.03
N ALA A 153 -24.46 9.76 -15.30
CA ALA A 153 -24.42 9.67 -13.84
C ALA A 153 -23.58 8.48 -13.34
N LYS A 154 -23.84 7.28 -13.88
CA LYS A 154 -23.10 6.07 -13.48
C LYS A 154 -21.66 6.10 -14.01
N GLY A 155 -21.43 6.53 -15.25
CA GLY A 155 -20.11 6.60 -15.84
C GLY A 155 -19.19 7.56 -15.09
N LEU A 156 -19.67 8.75 -14.73
CA LEU A 156 -18.92 9.69 -13.89
C LEU A 156 -18.64 9.13 -12.50
N TYR A 157 -19.62 8.49 -11.88
CA TYR A 157 -19.45 7.85 -10.56
C TYR A 157 -18.38 6.74 -10.60
N TYR A 158 -18.43 5.86 -11.60
CA TYR A 158 -17.43 4.80 -11.76
C TYR A 158 -16.03 5.36 -12.02
N SER A 159 -15.93 6.41 -12.84
CA SER A 159 -14.67 7.11 -13.09
C SER A 159 -14.10 7.74 -11.82
N PHE A 160 -14.93 8.38 -11.03
CA PHE A 160 -14.54 9.00 -9.76
C PHE A 160 -14.11 7.94 -8.72
N PHE A 161 -14.89 6.86 -8.57
CA PHE A 161 -14.59 5.77 -7.63
C PHE A 161 -13.22 5.15 -7.94
N HIS A 162 -13.01 4.75 -9.21
CA HIS A 162 -11.76 4.08 -9.59
C HIS A 162 -10.56 5.03 -9.59
N SER A 163 -10.74 6.31 -9.89
CA SER A 163 -9.68 7.31 -9.79
C SER A 163 -9.16 7.44 -8.35
N ILE A 164 -10.05 7.55 -7.36
CA ILE A 164 -9.68 7.60 -5.95
C ILE A 164 -9.04 6.29 -5.51
N SER A 165 -9.66 5.16 -5.85
CA SER A 165 -9.16 3.84 -5.48
C SER A 165 -7.77 3.58 -6.06
N ALA A 166 -7.53 3.94 -7.33
CA ALA A 166 -6.25 3.74 -8.01
C ALA A 166 -5.14 4.68 -7.51
N PHE A 167 -5.44 5.98 -7.33
CA PHE A 167 -4.45 6.94 -6.81
C PHE A 167 -4.00 6.58 -5.40
N ASN A 168 -4.92 6.11 -4.56
CA ASN A 168 -4.60 5.67 -3.21
C ASN A 168 -4.02 4.26 -3.16
N ASN A 169 -3.89 3.55 -4.28
CA ASN A 169 -3.45 2.16 -4.36
C ASN A 169 -4.34 1.23 -3.54
N ALA A 170 -5.67 1.37 -3.65
CA ALA A 170 -6.60 0.67 -2.77
C ALA A 170 -7.21 -0.60 -3.36
N GLY A 171 -7.20 -0.78 -4.69
CA GLY A 171 -7.67 -1.99 -5.37
C GLY A 171 -9.17 -2.27 -5.30
N PHE A 172 -9.95 -1.39 -4.68
CA PHE A 172 -11.40 -1.52 -4.63
C PHE A 172 -12.01 -1.17 -5.99
N SER A 173 -12.90 -2.03 -6.46
CA SER A 173 -13.70 -1.84 -7.66
C SER A 173 -15.20 -1.95 -7.35
N VAL A 174 -16.02 -1.26 -8.10
CA VAL A 174 -17.47 -1.42 -8.07
C VAL A 174 -17.96 -2.58 -8.95
N TRP A 175 -17.05 -3.23 -9.69
CA TRP A 175 -17.35 -4.42 -10.50
C TRP A 175 -16.87 -5.68 -9.80
N SER A 176 -17.64 -6.74 -9.95
CA SER A 176 -17.36 -8.04 -9.34
C SER A 176 -16.09 -8.69 -9.89
N ASP A 177 -15.76 -8.41 -11.16
CA ASP A 177 -14.59 -8.91 -11.89
C ASP A 177 -13.39 -7.94 -11.83
N ASN A 178 -13.43 -6.94 -10.94
CA ASN A 178 -12.44 -5.87 -10.82
C ASN A 178 -12.30 -5.09 -12.15
N LEU A 179 -11.22 -5.24 -12.92
CA LEU A 179 -11.03 -4.58 -14.23
C LEU A 179 -10.89 -5.59 -15.37
N MET A 180 -11.25 -6.87 -15.17
CA MET A 180 -11.09 -7.90 -16.22
C MET A 180 -11.93 -7.60 -17.46
N SER A 181 -13.18 -7.12 -17.31
CA SER A 181 -14.03 -6.68 -18.42
C SER A 181 -13.47 -5.46 -19.18
N HIS A 182 -12.47 -4.79 -18.66
CA HIS A 182 -11.83 -3.60 -19.26
C HIS A 182 -10.36 -3.86 -19.64
N SER A 183 -9.94 -5.13 -19.68
CA SER A 183 -8.57 -5.55 -20.01
C SER A 183 -8.10 -5.04 -21.38
N HIS A 184 -8.99 -4.99 -22.37
CA HIS A 184 -8.70 -4.53 -23.73
C HIS A 184 -8.61 -3.00 -23.88
N SER A 185 -9.10 -2.21 -22.91
CA SER A 185 -9.08 -0.75 -23.00
C SER A 185 -7.69 -0.19 -22.65
N ILE A 186 -6.98 0.29 -23.67
CA ILE A 186 -5.67 0.95 -23.51
C ILE A 186 -5.79 2.16 -22.57
N LEU A 187 -6.87 2.95 -22.72
CA LEU A 187 -7.09 4.15 -21.92
C LEU A 187 -7.20 3.80 -20.43
N VAL A 188 -8.05 2.82 -20.08
CA VAL A 188 -8.25 2.39 -18.68
C VAL A 188 -6.94 1.88 -18.09
N ASN A 189 -6.25 0.98 -18.82
CA ASN A 189 -4.98 0.41 -18.37
C ASN A 189 -3.93 1.50 -18.11
N LEU A 190 -3.74 2.46 -19.02
CA LEU A 190 -2.74 3.51 -18.88
C LEU A 190 -3.10 4.53 -17.78
N VAL A 191 -4.38 4.94 -17.68
CA VAL A 191 -4.80 5.90 -16.65
C VAL A 191 -4.67 5.29 -15.26
N ILE A 192 -5.22 4.08 -15.06
CA ILE A 192 -5.16 3.39 -13.75
C ILE A 192 -3.71 3.11 -13.34
N SER A 193 -2.87 2.56 -14.24
CA SER A 193 -1.46 2.29 -13.94
C SER A 193 -0.67 3.57 -13.63
N SER A 194 -0.96 4.67 -14.33
CA SER A 194 -0.34 5.97 -14.04
C SER A 194 -0.71 6.49 -12.65
N LEU A 195 -1.98 6.35 -12.25
CA LEU A 195 -2.45 6.71 -10.90
C LEU A 195 -1.73 5.88 -9.83
N ILE A 196 -1.62 4.57 -10.03
CA ILE A 196 -0.92 3.66 -9.14
C ILE A 196 0.55 4.07 -8.95
N ILE A 197 1.25 4.38 -10.05
CA ILE A 197 2.64 4.83 -10.00
C ILE A 197 2.75 6.16 -9.26
N LEU A 198 1.90 7.14 -9.56
CA LEU A 198 1.92 8.45 -8.92
C LEU A 198 1.62 8.38 -7.41
N GLY A 199 0.66 7.57 -6.99
CA GLY A 199 0.35 7.32 -5.58
C GLY A 199 1.47 6.55 -4.86
N GLY A 200 2.09 5.58 -5.56
CA GLY A 200 3.10 4.67 -5.01
C GLY A 200 4.52 5.22 -4.95
N ILE A 201 4.87 6.25 -5.74
CA ILE A 201 6.26 6.73 -5.82
C ILE A 201 6.73 7.48 -4.57
N GLY A 202 5.80 8.01 -3.80
CA GLY A 202 6.06 8.80 -2.59
C GLY A 202 5.94 10.30 -2.81
N PHE A 203 5.21 10.93 -1.92
CA PHE A 203 4.87 12.36 -2.03
C PHE A 203 6.06 13.29 -1.90
N THR A 204 7.08 12.88 -1.14
CA THR A 204 8.35 13.62 -1.02
C THR A 204 9.09 13.71 -2.34
N VAL A 205 9.03 12.66 -3.15
CA VAL A 205 9.64 12.61 -4.49
C VAL A 205 8.94 13.60 -5.41
N ILE A 206 7.60 13.62 -5.40
CA ILE A 206 6.80 14.52 -6.23
C ILE A 206 7.11 15.99 -5.91
N VAL A 207 7.18 16.31 -4.62
CA VAL A 207 7.51 17.70 -4.17
C VAL A 207 8.96 18.07 -4.54
N ASP A 208 9.90 17.13 -4.44
CA ASP A 208 11.31 17.36 -4.82
C ASP A 208 11.44 17.61 -6.33
N ILE A 209 10.73 16.82 -7.17
CA ILE A 209 10.66 17.01 -8.62
C ILE A 209 10.10 18.41 -8.96
N LYS A 210 8.96 18.78 -8.38
CA LYS A 210 8.33 20.09 -8.62
C LYS A 210 9.25 21.24 -8.25
N ARG A 211 10.05 21.09 -7.16
CA ARG A 211 10.96 22.13 -6.68
C ARG A 211 12.24 22.25 -7.50
N LYS A 212 12.83 21.13 -7.91
CA LYS A 212 14.19 21.09 -8.50
C LYS A 212 14.22 20.92 -10.01
N LYS A 213 13.14 20.41 -10.60
CA LYS A 213 12.91 20.27 -12.06
C LYS A 213 13.96 19.45 -12.84
N ASN A 214 15.16 19.24 -12.33
CA ASN A 214 16.24 18.53 -13.01
C ASN A 214 16.68 17.31 -12.18
N PHE A 215 16.79 16.14 -12.81
CA PHE A 215 17.18 14.88 -12.16
C PHE A 215 18.52 14.98 -11.42
N LYS A 216 19.52 15.68 -12.01
CA LYS A 216 20.86 15.84 -11.38
C LYS A 216 20.79 16.50 -10.01
N ASN A 217 19.85 17.43 -9.79
CA ASN A 217 19.68 18.21 -8.56
C ASN A 217 18.78 17.54 -7.51
N LEU A 218 18.07 16.44 -7.86
CA LEU A 218 17.21 15.72 -6.93
C LEU A 218 17.97 15.18 -5.72
N THR A 219 17.25 14.98 -4.61
CA THR A 219 17.80 14.30 -3.43
C THR A 219 18.17 12.86 -3.77
N LEU A 220 19.09 12.24 -3.01
CA LEU A 220 19.43 10.83 -3.15
C LEU A 220 18.19 9.93 -3.09
N HIS A 221 17.30 10.22 -2.14
CA HIS A 221 16.04 9.50 -1.97
C HIS A 221 15.18 9.55 -3.26
N SER A 222 14.99 10.73 -3.84
CA SER A 222 14.19 10.89 -5.06
C SER A 222 14.81 10.18 -6.26
N LYS A 223 16.14 10.26 -6.41
CA LYS A 223 16.85 9.56 -7.49
C LYS A 223 16.70 8.04 -7.37
N LEU A 224 16.92 7.49 -6.16
CA LEU A 224 16.75 6.06 -5.89
C LEU A 224 15.32 5.61 -6.17
N MET A 225 14.32 6.37 -5.70
CA MET A 225 12.92 6.02 -5.89
C MET A 225 12.51 5.99 -7.36
N LEU A 226 12.89 7.02 -8.13
CA LEU A 226 12.55 7.10 -9.56
C LEU A 226 13.22 5.98 -10.36
N SER A 227 14.56 5.82 -10.20
CA SER A 227 15.30 4.82 -10.94
C SER A 227 14.85 3.40 -10.61
N SER A 228 14.73 3.08 -9.32
CA SER A 228 14.36 1.72 -8.91
C SER A 228 12.90 1.38 -9.20
N THR A 229 11.98 2.35 -9.10
CA THR A 229 10.58 2.11 -9.52
C THR A 229 10.52 1.76 -11.01
N LEU A 230 11.24 2.50 -11.87
CA LEU A 230 11.29 2.22 -13.29
C LEU A 230 11.90 0.86 -13.58
N ILE A 231 13.07 0.56 -12.99
CA ILE A 231 13.79 -0.71 -13.19
C ILE A 231 12.93 -1.90 -12.74
N VAL A 232 12.37 -1.84 -11.54
CA VAL A 232 11.55 -2.95 -11.00
C VAL A 232 10.29 -3.17 -11.85
N ASN A 233 9.62 -2.10 -12.29
CA ASN A 233 8.43 -2.23 -13.15
C ASN A 233 8.79 -2.85 -14.51
N ILE A 234 9.90 -2.43 -15.15
CA ILE A 234 10.34 -3.02 -16.43
C ILE A 234 10.69 -4.49 -16.25
N ILE A 235 11.51 -4.82 -15.25
CA ILE A 235 11.91 -6.22 -14.97
C ILE A 235 10.67 -7.07 -14.69
N ALA A 236 9.76 -6.60 -13.83
CA ALA A 236 8.54 -7.32 -13.50
C ALA A 236 7.65 -7.54 -14.73
N THR A 237 7.48 -6.53 -15.59
CA THR A 237 6.70 -6.64 -16.82
C THR A 237 7.30 -7.69 -17.75
N VAL A 238 8.62 -7.65 -17.97
CA VAL A 238 9.31 -8.60 -18.85
C VAL A 238 9.17 -10.04 -18.34
N PHE A 239 9.39 -10.27 -17.04
CA PHE A 239 9.29 -11.63 -16.50
C PHE A 239 7.85 -12.14 -16.48
N ILE A 240 6.85 -11.31 -16.09
CA ILE A 240 5.43 -11.73 -16.15
C ILE A 240 5.05 -12.03 -17.61
N PHE A 241 5.46 -11.19 -18.57
CA PHE A 241 5.21 -11.44 -19.99
C PHE A 241 5.81 -12.77 -20.44
N ILE A 242 7.06 -13.07 -20.10
CA ILE A 242 7.73 -14.34 -20.47
C ILE A 242 7.00 -15.54 -19.85
N PHE A 243 6.60 -15.46 -18.58
CA PHE A 243 5.97 -16.58 -17.87
C PHE A 243 4.52 -16.81 -18.29
N GLU A 244 3.83 -15.77 -18.77
CA GLU A 244 2.42 -15.85 -19.19
C GLU A 244 2.24 -15.88 -20.71
N PHE A 245 3.33 -15.77 -21.50
CA PHE A 245 3.26 -15.76 -22.93
C PHE A 245 2.56 -17.03 -23.46
N HIS A 246 1.44 -16.83 -24.16
CA HIS A 246 0.55 -17.89 -24.62
C HIS A 246 -0.03 -18.78 -23.51
N ASN A 247 -0.14 -18.32 -22.28
CA ASN A 247 -0.89 -19.03 -21.25
C ASN A 247 -2.39 -19.02 -21.59
N SER A 248 -2.89 -20.16 -22.06
CA SER A 248 -4.28 -20.31 -22.48
C SER A 248 -5.32 -20.19 -21.36
N LEU A 249 -4.89 -20.19 -20.08
CA LEU A 249 -5.78 -20.05 -18.93
C LEU A 249 -5.98 -18.57 -18.55
N SER A 250 -4.90 -17.79 -18.50
CA SER A 250 -4.94 -16.39 -18.07
C SER A 250 -5.08 -15.39 -19.21
N MET A 251 -4.53 -15.71 -20.40
CA MET A 251 -4.44 -14.81 -21.57
C MET A 251 -5.28 -15.29 -22.76
N ARG A 252 -6.31 -16.11 -22.52
CA ARG A 252 -7.14 -16.67 -23.60
C ARG A 252 -7.84 -15.56 -24.41
N GLY A 253 -7.60 -15.54 -25.70
CA GLY A 253 -8.24 -14.59 -26.63
C GLY A 253 -7.56 -13.24 -26.71
N PHE A 254 -6.40 -13.04 -26.01
CA PHE A 254 -5.62 -11.82 -26.12
C PHE A 254 -4.70 -11.88 -27.35
N THR A 255 -4.54 -10.73 -27.96
CA THR A 255 -3.48 -10.52 -28.95
C THR A 255 -2.10 -10.37 -28.22
N PRO A 256 -0.96 -10.59 -28.90
CA PRO A 256 0.36 -10.41 -28.26
C PRO A 256 0.57 -9.01 -27.64
N PHE A 257 -0.07 -7.98 -28.21
CA PHE A 257 -0.05 -6.63 -27.66
C PHE A 257 -0.84 -6.54 -26.34
N GLU A 258 -2.02 -7.16 -26.28
CA GLU A 258 -2.86 -7.22 -25.09
C GLU A 258 -2.23 -8.07 -23.98
N GLU A 259 -1.56 -9.18 -24.33
CA GLU A 259 -0.75 -9.97 -23.39
C GLU A 259 0.35 -9.09 -22.75
N GLY A 260 1.06 -8.30 -23.57
CA GLY A 260 2.05 -7.35 -23.08
C GLY A 260 1.47 -6.26 -22.19
N MET A 261 0.29 -5.74 -22.54
CA MET A 261 -0.43 -4.74 -21.74
C MET A 261 -0.90 -5.32 -20.41
N ALA A 262 -1.43 -6.54 -20.41
CA ALA A 262 -1.85 -7.25 -19.20
C ALA A 262 -0.66 -7.54 -18.28
N ALA A 263 0.48 -8.01 -18.82
CA ALA A 263 1.71 -8.22 -18.07
C ALA A 263 2.24 -6.92 -17.45
N TYR A 264 2.22 -5.81 -18.21
CA TYR A 264 2.57 -4.47 -17.71
C TYR A 264 1.65 -4.04 -16.57
N PHE A 265 0.33 -4.19 -16.75
CA PHE A 265 -0.63 -3.80 -15.74
C PHE A 265 -0.48 -4.61 -14.45
N GLN A 266 -0.34 -5.94 -14.57
CA GLN A 266 -0.13 -6.81 -13.42
C GLN A 266 1.19 -6.51 -12.69
N ALA A 267 2.29 -6.24 -13.41
CA ALA A 267 3.55 -5.84 -12.82
C ALA A 267 3.42 -4.58 -11.94
N ILE A 268 2.68 -3.57 -12.40
CA ILE A 268 2.44 -2.35 -11.65
C ILE A 268 1.48 -2.60 -10.48
N SER A 269 0.42 -3.38 -10.72
CA SER A 269 -0.61 -3.64 -9.72
C SER A 269 -0.07 -4.40 -8.51
N THR A 270 0.88 -5.32 -8.69
CA THR A 270 1.55 -6.04 -7.58
C THR A 270 2.24 -5.13 -6.58
N ARG A 271 2.53 -3.89 -6.97
CA ARG A 271 3.16 -2.90 -6.10
C ARG A 271 2.13 -2.08 -5.34
N THR A 272 1.33 -2.79 -4.53
CA THR A 272 0.35 -2.25 -3.57
C THR A 272 -0.92 -1.66 -4.17
N ALA A 273 -1.38 -2.10 -5.36
CA ALA A 273 -2.54 -1.50 -6.00
C ALA A 273 -3.80 -2.37 -6.06
N GLY A 274 -3.65 -3.68 -6.25
CA GLY A 274 -4.74 -4.66 -6.13
C GLY A 274 -5.74 -4.73 -7.26
N PHE A 275 -5.57 -3.96 -8.32
CA PHE A 275 -6.39 -4.12 -9.52
C PHE A 275 -5.89 -5.27 -10.38
N ASN A 276 -6.80 -6.01 -11.00
CA ASN A 276 -6.46 -7.07 -11.93
C ASN A 276 -7.26 -6.97 -13.23
N THR A 277 -6.57 -7.23 -14.33
CA THR A 277 -7.15 -7.29 -15.68
C THR A 277 -7.20 -8.72 -16.22
N VAL A 278 -6.66 -9.67 -15.45
CA VAL A 278 -6.67 -11.10 -15.70
C VAL A 278 -7.01 -11.85 -14.41
N ASP A 279 -7.49 -13.08 -14.52
CA ASP A 279 -7.75 -13.92 -13.35
C ASP A 279 -6.42 -14.36 -12.72
N ILE A 280 -6.18 -13.92 -11.48
CA ILE A 280 -4.95 -14.23 -10.73
C ILE A 280 -4.80 -15.73 -10.47
N SER A 281 -5.92 -16.45 -10.27
CA SER A 281 -5.89 -17.90 -10.02
C SER A 281 -5.49 -18.72 -11.26
N ALA A 282 -5.63 -18.13 -12.45
CA ALA A 282 -5.25 -18.74 -13.73
C ALA A 282 -3.78 -18.49 -14.13
N LEU A 283 -3.06 -17.65 -13.38
CA LEU A 283 -1.66 -17.35 -13.66
C LEU A 283 -0.74 -18.54 -13.36
N SER A 284 0.37 -18.61 -14.07
CA SER A 284 1.40 -19.62 -13.87
C SER A 284 2.05 -19.52 -12.49
N LYS A 285 2.51 -20.66 -11.95
CA LYS A 285 3.19 -20.69 -10.64
C LYS A 285 4.42 -19.77 -10.58
N PRO A 286 5.30 -19.68 -11.62
CA PRO A 286 6.41 -18.72 -11.63
C PRO A 286 5.94 -17.27 -11.51
N SER A 287 4.87 -16.87 -12.23
CA SER A 287 4.28 -15.55 -12.13
C SER A 287 3.78 -15.26 -10.71
N LEU A 288 3.06 -16.19 -10.09
CA LEU A 288 2.58 -16.04 -8.73
C LEU A 288 3.71 -15.88 -7.70
N LEU A 289 4.81 -16.66 -7.84
CA LEU A 289 5.99 -16.51 -6.99
C LEU A 289 6.67 -15.15 -7.16
N LEU A 290 6.85 -14.72 -8.42
CA LEU A 290 7.39 -13.37 -8.70
C LEU A 290 6.49 -12.28 -8.13
N MET A 291 5.17 -12.40 -8.29
CA MET A 291 4.21 -11.45 -7.74
C MET A 291 4.29 -11.39 -6.20
N MET A 292 4.43 -12.52 -5.50
CA MET A 292 4.63 -12.53 -4.03
C MET A 292 5.90 -11.75 -3.64
N LEU A 293 7.00 -11.92 -4.36
CA LEU A 293 8.22 -11.15 -4.13
C LEU A 293 7.99 -9.64 -4.34
N LEU A 294 7.29 -9.26 -5.41
CA LEU A 294 6.97 -7.87 -5.72
C LEU A 294 6.00 -7.26 -4.70
N MET A 295 5.02 -8.03 -4.20
CA MET A 295 4.10 -7.62 -3.14
C MET A 295 4.83 -7.40 -1.81
N PHE A 296 5.85 -8.20 -1.51
CA PHE A 296 6.71 -8.00 -0.35
C PHE A 296 7.51 -6.69 -0.46
N ILE A 297 8.03 -6.37 -1.66
CA ILE A 297 8.70 -5.11 -1.97
C ILE A 297 7.64 -4.07 -2.33
N GLY A 298 7.01 -3.49 -1.32
CA GLY A 298 5.93 -2.52 -1.49
C GLY A 298 6.35 -1.21 -2.17
N ALA A 299 5.53 -0.20 -2.00
CA ALA A 299 5.69 1.11 -2.62
C ALA A 299 6.78 1.98 -1.95
N GLY A 300 6.91 3.22 -2.39
CA GLY A 300 7.88 4.19 -1.86
C GLY A 300 7.61 4.63 -0.43
N SER A 301 8.62 5.19 0.21
CA SER A 301 8.46 5.85 1.50
C SER A 301 7.60 7.10 1.37
N ALA A 302 6.72 7.35 2.33
CA ALA A 302 5.74 8.44 2.28
C ALA A 302 4.84 8.37 1.04
N SER A 303 4.38 7.18 0.67
CA SER A 303 3.40 6.89 -0.36
C SER A 303 2.11 6.35 0.24
N THR A 304 1.12 6.12 -0.60
CA THR A 304 -0.16 5.50 -0.20
C THR A 304 -0.04 4.02 0.15
N GLY A 305 0.92 3.28 -0.45
CA GLY A 305 1.07 1.83 -0.28
C GLY A 305 1.73 1.38 1.03
N GLY A 306 1.55 0.11 1.38
CA GLY A 306 2.11 -0.57 2.56
C GLY A 306 3.35 -1.42 2.27
N GLY A 307 3.52 -2.51 3.01
CA GLY A 307 4.64 -3.44 2.87
C GLY A 307 6.00 -2.86 3.24
N ILE A 308 7.08 -3.62 2.94
CA ILE A 308 8.45 -3.12 3.06
C ILE A 308 8.70 -2.07 1.99
N LYS A 309 9.17 -0.90 2.39
CA LYS A 309 9.41 0.17 1.43
C LYS A 309 10.54 -0.18 0.46
N LEU A 310 10.37 0.19 -0.82
CA LEU A 310 11.38 -0.05 -1.86
C LEU A 310 12.77 0.43 -1.44
N THR A 311 12.87 1.59 -0.76
CA THR A 311 14.14 2.09 -0.21
C THR A 311 14.73 1.18 0.86
N THR A 312 13.92 0.54 1.69
CA THR A 312 14.37 -0.43 2.70
C THR A 312 14.98 -1.65 2.03
N PHE A 313 14.32 -2.18 1.00
CA PHE A 313 14.83 -3.29 0.21
C PHE A 313 16.17 -2.94 -0.47
N LEU A 314 16.25 -1.76 -1.12
CA LEU A 314 17.48 -1.32 -1.78
C LEU A 314 18.66 -1.14 -0.81
N ILE A 315 18.41 -0.54 0.36
CA ILE A 315 19.46 -0.35 1.38
C ILE A 315 19.95 -1.70 1.88
N MET A 316 19.06 -2.68 2.09
CA MET A 316 19.45 -4.04 2.46
C MET A 316 20.29 -4.68 1.35
N PHE A 317 19.85 -4.58 0.10
CA PHE A 317 20.55 -5.11 -1.06
C PHE A 317 21.96 -4.50 -1.20
N PHE A 318 22.08 -3.17 -1.13
CA PHE A 318 23.37 -2.50 -1.14
C PHE A 318 24.23 -2.87 0.07
N GLY A 319 23.63 -3.12 1.24
CA GLY A 319 24.35 -3.60 2.43
C GLY A 319 24.99 -4.96 2.22
N VAL A 320 24.29 -5.89 1.54
CA VAL A 320 24.88 -7.19 1.16
C VAL A 320 26.05 -7.00 0.20
N PHE A 321 25.91 -6.17 -0.82
CA PHE A 321 27.02 -5.91 -1.77
C PHE A 321 28.21 -5.23 -1.09
N LYS A 322 27.98 -4.26 -0.18
CA LYS A 322 29.04 -3.64 0.62
C LYS A 322 29.86 -4.72 1.34
N PHE A 323 29.17 -5.64 2.02
CA PHE A 323 29.82 -6.71 2.77
C PHE A 323 30.64 -7.65 1.87
N LEU A 324 30.04 -8.10 0.74
CA LEU A 324 30.68 -9.00 -0.22
C LEU A 324 31.89 -8.39 -0.93
N GLN A 325 31.91 -7.06 -1.09
CA GLN A 325 33.01 -6.32 -1.75
C GLN A 325 33.98 -5.68 -0.77
N GLU A 326 33.86 -5.95 0.54
CA GLU A 326 34.69 -5.41 1.61
C GLU A 326 34.82 -3.87 1.56
N GLN A 327 33.74 -3.17 1.16
CA GLN A 327 33.73 -1.71 1.04
C GLN A 327 33.46 -1.05 2.39
N ASP A 328 34.16 0.04 2.70
CA ASP A 328 33.93 0.81 3.92
C ASP A 328 32.59 1.53 3.92
N ASP A 329 32.16 2.03 2.75
CA ASP A 329 30.95 2.84 2.59
C ASP A 329 30.09 2.41 1.39
N ILE A 330 28.76 2.52 1.54
CA ILE A 330 27.83 2.41 0.42
C ILE A 330 27.74 3.78 -0.26
N VAL A 331 28.28 3.90 -1.48
CA VAL A 331 28.21 5.14 -2.26
C VAL A 331 27.26 4.96 -3.44
N VAL A 332 26.15 5.72 -3.46
CA VAL A 332 25.16 5.73 -4.55
C VAL A 332 24.93 7.17 -4.99
N PHE A 333 24.96 7.44 -6.31
CA PHE A 333 24.86 8.79 -6.86
C PHE A 333 25.82 9.81 -6.20
N LYS A 334 27.05 9.40 -5.91
CA LYS A 334 28.09 10.19 -5.22
C LYS A 334 27.71 10.65 -3.82
N LYS A 335 26.90 9.88 -3.11
CA LYS A 335 26.52 10.12 -1.71
C LYS A 335 26.60 8.84 -0.89
N SER A 336 27.16 8.92 0.32
CA SER A 336 27.28 7.80 1.24
C SER A 336 25.97 7.57 2.01
N ILE A 337 25.65 6.29 2.28
CA ILE A 337 24.49 5.83 3.07
C ILE A 337 25.01 5.35 4.43
N LYS A 338 24.38 5.82 5.51
CA LYS A 338 24.76 5.49 6.89
C LYS A 338 24.49 4.01 7.22
N ASP A 339 25.43 3.34 7.86
CA ASP A 339 25.31 1.92 8.26
C ASP A 339 24.14 1.65 9.21
N THR A 340 23.78 2.62 10.04
CA THR A 340 22.58 2.51 10.89
C THR A 340 21.29 2.26 10.11
N LEU A 341 21.23 2.67 8.83
CA LEU A 341 20.09 2.40 7.94
C LEU A 341 20.08 0.95 7.46
N ILE A 342 21.26 0.32 7.31
CA ILE A 342 21.37 -1.11 6.95
C ILE A 342 20.78 -1.96 8.07
N VAL A 343 21.25 -1.76 9.31
CA VAL A 343 20.74 -2.48 10.48
C VAL A 343 19.24 -2.28 10.64
N LYS A 344 18.75 -1.05 10.47
CA LYS A 344 17.32 -0.75 10.51
C LYS A 344 16.55 -1.51 9.42
N SER A 345 17.06 -1.56 8.19
CA SER A 345 16.43 -2.25 7.06
C SER A 345 16.39 -3.76 7.27
N LEU A 346 17.49 -4.36 7.75
CA LEU A 346 17.55 -5.78 8.12
C LEU A 346 16.55 -6.11 9.23
N THR A 347 16.47 -5.30 10.27
CA THR A 347 15.50 -5.48 11.36
C THR A 347 14.05 -5.47 10.85
N ILE A 348 13.71 -4.51 9.99
CA ILE A 348 12.37 -4.45 9.38
C ILE A 348 12.09 -5.73 8.60
N THR A 349 13.02 -6.18 7.78
CA THR A 349 12.88 -7.35 6.90
C THR A 349 12.71 -8.63 7.70
N ILE A 350 13.57 -8.87 8.71
CA ILE A 350 13.51 -10.07 9.56
C ILE A 350 12.18 -10.12 10.30
N ILE A 351 11.75 -9.04 10.93
CA ILE A 351 10.47 -8.98 11.63
C ILE A 351 9.31 -9.27 10.64
N SER A 352 9.35 -8.67 9.45
CA SER A 352 8.29 -8.88 8.45
C SER A 352 8.20 -10.32 7.97
N ILE A 353 9.34 -10.93 7.64
CA ILE A 353 9.38 -12.34 7.21
C ILE A 353 8.88 -13.27 8.32
N SER A 354 9.25 -13.01 9.58
CA SER A 354 8.79 -13.81 10.72
C SER A 354 7.27 -13.76 10.84
N PHE A 355 6.65 -12.58 10.79
CA PHE A 355 5.19 -12.46 10.87
C PHE A 355 4.48 -13.08 9.67
N ILE A 356 5.01 -12.92 8.45
CA ILE A 356 4.49 -13.58 7.24
C ILE A 356 4.54 -15.09 7.40
N PHE A 357 5.67 -15.64 7.85
CA PHE A 357 5.84 -17.07 8.07
C PHE A 357 4.80 -17.63 9.05
N PHE A 358 4.63 -16.99 10.22
CA PHE A 358 3.64 -17.44 11.21
C PHE A 358 2.21 -17.28 10.69
N ALA A 359 1.89 -16.22 9.94
CA ALA A 359 0.57 -16.04 9.34
C ALA A 359 0.26 -17.15 8.30
N ILE A 360 1.22 -17.49 7.43
CA ILE A 360 1.08 -18.58 6.46
C ILE A 360 0.87 -19.91 7.19
N LEU A 361 1.65 -20.20 8.24
CA LEU A 361 1.55 -21.41 9.02
C LEU A 361 0.15 -21.56 9.63
N ILE A 362 -0.39 -20.49 10.24
CA ILE A 362 -1.72 -20.56 10.85
C ILE A 362 -2.79 -20.69 9.76
N LEU A 363 -2.70 -19.92 8.66
CA LEU A 363 -3.66 -20.03 7.55
C LEU A 363 -3.67 -21.42 6.92
N SER A 364 -2.50 -22.06 6.76
CA SER A 364 -2.39 -23.40 6.21
C SER A 364 -3.08 -24.46 7.08
N ILE A 365 -3.15 -24.23 8.40
CA ILE A 365 -3.85 -25.12 9.34
C ILE A 365 -5.35 -24.85 9.31
N THR A 366 -5.77 -23.59 9.26
CA THR A 366 -7.18 -23.20 9.41
C THR A 366 -8.00 -23.32 8.13
N GLU A 367 -7.41 -23.00 6.97
CA GLU A 367 -8.16 -22.87 5.71
C GLU A 367 -8.15 -24.14 4.86
N ARG A 368 -7.26 -25.10 5.13
CA ARG A 368 -7.14 -26.37 4.40
C ARG A 368 -7.03 -26.21 2.86
N VAL A 369 -6.35 -25.16 2.41
CA VAL A 369 -6.11 -24.84 1.00
C VAL A 369 -4.64 -25.06 0.63
N PRO A 370 -4.28 -25.13 -0.67
CA PRO A 370 -2.90 -25.24 -1.10
C PRO A 370 -2.02 -24.12 -0.49
N LEU A 371 -0.81 -24.47 -0.07
CA LEU A 371 0.14 -23.56 0.57
C LEU A 371 0.37 -22.29 -0.27
N LEU A 372 0.41 -22.41 -1.60
CA LEU A 372 0.59 -21.27 -2.51
C LEU A 372 -0.52 -20.24 -2.37
N MET A 373 -1.79 -20.68 -2.23
CA MET A 373 -2.93 -19.75 -2.02
C MET A 373 -2.83 -19.03 -0.68
N SER A 374 -2.54 -19.76 0.40
CA SER A 374 -2.35 -19.15 1.73
C SER A 374 -1.19 -18.17 1.73
N ALA A 375 -0.06 -18.52 1.11
CA ALA A 375 1.10 -17.65 1.01
C ALA A 375 0.78 -16.39 0.20
N PHE A 376 0.15 -16.54 -0.98
CA PHE A 376 -0.22 -15.42 -1.83
C PHE A 376 -1.13 -14.42 -1.09
N GLU A 377 -2.14 -14.92 -0.37
CA GLU A 377 -3.07 -14.10 0.41
C GLU A 377 -2.36 -13.32 1.53
N VAL A 378 -1.46 -13.99 2.28
CA VAL A 378 -0.68 -13.35 3.35
C VAL A 378 0.29 -12.29 2.81
N PHE A 379 0.99 -12.58 1.69
CA PHE A 379 1.86 -11.60 1.04
C PHE A 379 1.07 -10.40 0.53
N SER A 380 -0.11 -10.65 -0.05
CA SER A 380 -1.02 -9.60 -0.51
C SER A 380 -1.52 -8.73 0.64
N ALA A 381 -1.95 -9.35 1.74
CA ALA A 381 -2.40 -8.64 2.94
C ALA A 381 -1.29 -7.82 3.57
N PHE A 382 -0.09 -8.40 3.76
CA PHE A 382 1.08 -7.70 4.32
C PHE A 382 1.56 -6.57 3.41
N GLY A 383 1.64 -6.83 2.11
CA GLY A 383 1.98 -5.82 1.10
C GLY A 383 0.93 -4.71 0.98
N THR A 384 -0.26 -4.90 1.57
CA THR A 384 -1.46 -4.10 1.33
C THR A 384 -1.72 -3.95 -0.17
N VAL A 385 -1.73 -5.09 -0.89
CA VAL A 385 -1.85 -5.13 -2.35
C VAL A 385 -3.29 -5.31 -2.79
N GLY A 386 -3.99 -6.32 -2.25
CA GLY A 386 -5.39 -6.58 -2.59
C GLY A 386 -5.63 -7.64 -3.65
N LEU A 387 -4.58 -8.17 -4.28
CA LEU A 387 -4.71 -9.30 -5.19
C LEU A 387 -4.99 -10.59 -4.40
N SER A 388 -5.86 -11.44 -4.90
CA SER A 388 -6.22 -12.71 -4.29
C SER A 388 -6.35 -13.80 -5.36
N MET A 389 -6.05 -15.04 -4.98
CA MET A 389 -6.38 -16.24 -5.76
C MET A 389 -7.78 -16.77 -5.39
N ASN A 390 -8.76 -15.86 -5.24
CA ASN A 390 -10.14 -16.15 -4.81
C ASN A 390 -10.27 -16.80 -3.42
N LEU A 391 -9.26 -16.66 -2.54
CA LEU A 391 -9.33 -17.21 -1.18
C LEU A 391 -10.10 -16.30 -0.22
N THR A 392 -9.97 -14.97 -0.36
CA THR A 392 -10.53 -13.98 0.59
C THR A 392 -12.01 -14.19 0.93
N PRO A 393 -12.94 -14.43 -0.04
CA PRO A 393 -14.37 -14.61 0.27
C PRO A 393 -14.65 -15.89 1.08
N HIS A 394 -13.77 -16.89 0.99
CA HIS A 394 -13.94 -18.22 1.59
C HIS A 394 -13.22 -18.38 2.93
N LEU A 395 -12.52 -17.34 3.43
CA LEU A 395 -11.80 -17.39 4.68
C LEU A 395 -12.70 -17.68 5.88
N THR A 396 -12.22 -18.55 6.77
CA THR A 396 -12.83 -18.77 8.08
C THR A 396 -12.76 -17.52 8.97
N MET A 397 -13.43 -17.50 10.12
CA MET A 397 -13.34 -16.39 11.08
C MET A 397 -11.90 -16.16 11.53
N ILE A 398 -11.12 -17.24 11.74
CA ILE A 398 -9.70 -17.17 12.16
C ILE A 398 -8.88 -16.58 11.01
N GLY A 399 -9.07 -17.08 9.78
CA GLY A 399 -8.38 -16.56 8.60
C GLY A 399 -8.63 -15.08 8.37
N LYS A 400 -9.90 -14.64 8.46
CA LYS A 400 -10.25 -13.21 8.37
C LYS A 400 -9.54 -12.38 9.43
N ALA A 401 -9.46 -12.85 10.68
CA ALA A 401 -8.78 -12.13 11.76
C ALA A 401 -7.26 -12.00 11.50
N ILE A 402 -6.62 -13.06 11.00
CA ILE A 402 -5.18 -13.05 10.64
C ILE A 402 -4.92 -12.08 9.49
N ILE A 403 -5.73 -12.11 8.45
CA ILE A 403 -5.58 -11.22 7.30
C ILE A 403 -5.81 -9.76 7.70
N ILE A 404 -6.83 -9.46 8.54
CA ILE A 404 -7.04 -8.13 9.15
C ILE A 404 -5.76 -7.66 9.87
N PHE A 405 -5.17 -8.53 10.70
CA PHE A 405 -3.93 -8.21 11.42
C PHE A 405 -2.77 -7.95 10.44
N MET A 406 -2.61 -8.77 9.40
CA MET A 406 -1.54 -8.61 8.42
C MET A 406 -1.68 -7.34 7.59
N MET A 407 -2.90 -6.95 7.18
CA MET A 407 -3.17 -5.66 6.52
C MET A 407 -2.78 -4.48 7.41
N PHE A 408 -3.18 -4.53 8.67
CA PHE A 408 -2.84 -3.49 9.65
C PHE A 408 -1.33 -3.40 9.89
N PHE A 409 -0.66 -4.55 10.06
CA PHE A 409 0.78 -4.67 10.28
C PHE A 409 1.58 -4.12 9.09
N GLY A 410 1.17 -4.47 7.87
CA GLY A 410 1.80 -4.00 6.63
C GLY A 410 1.67 -2.48 6.43
N LYS A 411 0.49 -1.91 6.74
CA LYS A 411 0.24 -0.46 6.60
C LYS A 411 1.01 0.37 7.61
N MET A 412 0.98 -0.03 8.88
CA MET A 412 1.65 0.72 9.96
C MET A 412 3.17 0.62 9.91
N GLY A 413 3.67 -0.47 9.31
CA GLY A 413 5.08 -0.83 9.28
C GLY A 413 5.57 -1.49 10.58
N PRO A 414 6.42 -2.53 10.43
CA PRO A 414 6.87 -3.38 11.54
C PRO A 414 7.52 -2.61 12.70
N LEU A 415 8.37 -1.63 12.39
CA LEU A 415 9.05 -0.83 13.41
C LEU A 415 8.13 0.10 14.20
N THR A 416 7.11 0.69 13.52
CA THR A 416 6.15 1.57 14.18
C THR A 416 5.37 0.80 15.23
N LEU A 417 4.92 -0.41 14.89
CA LEU A 417 4.24 -1.29 15.84
C LEU A 417 5.18 -1.78 16.94
N ALA A 418 6.39 -2.23 16.61
CA ALA A 418 7.38 -2.64 17.60
C ALA A 418 7.67 -1.52 18.62
N PHE A 419 7.86 -0.28 18.16
CA PHE A 419 8.10 0.86 19.05
C PHE A 419 6.85 1.34 19.82
N SER A 420 5.65 1.00 19.37
CA SER A 420 4.43 1.31 20.13
C SER A 420 4.35 0.49 21.42
N PHE A 421 4.91 -0.72 21.42
CA PHE A 421 4.97 -1.63 22.59
C PHE A 421 6.29 -1.55 23.35
N ALA A 422 7.41 -1.23 22.68
CA ALA A 422 8.72 -1.20 23.29
C ALA A 422 8.88 -0.05 24.29
N ARG A 423 9.49 -0.33 25.43
CA ARG A 423 9.98 0.68 26.40
C ARG A 423 11.47 0.86 26.20
N LYS A 424 11.92 2.10 26.00
CA LYS A 424 13.36 2.41 25.90
C LYS A 424 14.03 2.09 27.24
N LYS A 425 14.88 1.07 27.24
CA LYS A 425 15.68 0.69 28.42
C LYS A 425 17.06 1.36 28.31
N ASN A 426 17.31 2.43 29.07
CA ASN A 426 18.63 3.02 29.13
C ASN A 426 19.51 2.13 30.00
N ARG A 427 20.44 1.39 29.40
CA ARG A 427 21.50 0.69 30.14
C ARG A 427 22.57 1.69 30.51
N LYS A 428 22.86 1.80 31.81
CA LYS A 428 23.93 2.65 32.37
C LYS A 428 25.30 1.97 32.34
N ILE A 429 25.35 0.65 32.15
CA ILE A 429 26.55 -0.17 32.19
C ILE A 429 26.82 -0.70 30.80
N LYS A 430 28.06 -0.57 30.32
CA LYS A 430 28.61 -1.24 29.14
C LYS A 430 29.40 -2.46 29.59
N TYR A 431 29.14 -3.60 28.98
CA TYR A 431 29.92 -4.82 29.14
C TYR A 431 31.04 -4.89 28.11
N PRO A 432 32.17 -5.60 28.38
CA PRO A 432 33.18 -5.86 27.35
C PRO A 432 32.58 -6.59 26.14
N ASN A 433 33.18 -6.37 24.98
CA ASN A 433 32.86 -7.10 23.78
C ASN A 433 33.60 -8.44 23.79
N GLU A 434 32.95 -9.50 23.33
CA GLU A 434 33.52 -10.83 23.15
C GLU A 434 33.14 -11.31 21.74
N ASP A 435 34.06 -11.96 21.06
CA ASP A 435 33.86 -12.44 19.71
C ASP A 435 33.05 -13.75 19.71
N ILE A 436 32.05 -13.83 18.79
CA ILE A 436 31.25 -15.04 18.56
C ILE A 436 31.54 -15.51 17.15
N LEU A 437 31.86 -16.79 17.02
CA LEU A 437 32.04 -17.42 15.71
C LEU A 437 30.72 -17.40 14.92
N THR A 438 30.71 -16.70 13.80
CA THR A 438 29.63 -16.69 12.82
C THR A 438 30.15 -17.34 11.55
N GLY A 439 29.34 -18.26 10.95
CA GLY A 439 29.73 -19.01 9.77
C GLY A 439 29.96 -18.19 8.52
#